data_df2415d83ea7efa9e3a5147ce62d37c9
#
_entry.id   df2415d83ea7efa9e3a5147ce62d37c9
#
_cell.length_a   1.000
_cell.length_b   1.000
_cell.length_c   1.000
_cell.angle_alpha   90.00
_cell.angle_beta   90.00
_cell.angle_gamma   90.00
#
_symmetry.space_group_name_H-M   'P 1'
#
loop_
_entity.id
_entity.type
_entity.pdbx_description
1 polymer ?
#
loop_
_entity_poly.entity_id
_entity_poly.type
_entity_poly.pdbx_seq_one_letter_code
_entity_poly.pdbx_strand_id
1 'polypeptide(L)'
;THHGSGLLRTAGRLLLGAALAGAGIGHLTTLREEFQAQVPPWLPLDPDFVVVASGVVEVGLGAALVLAPRRLRPAVGWTTAAFFVAIFPGNISQYVTGTDAFGLTSDNARLVRLFFQPLLVVWALWSTGAWRAWRNRTPRALPEQP
;
A
#
# COMPACT_ATOMS: atom_id res chain seq x y z
N THR A 1 7.60 17.61 -20.61
CA THR A 1 6.30 18.29 -20.50
C THR A 1 5.47 17.72 -19.35
N HIS A 2 4.82 18.60 -18.63
CA HIS A 2 4.08 18.24 -17.42
C HIS A 2 2.88 17.33 -17.69
N HIS A 3 2.34 17.34 -18.90
CA HIS A 3 1.15 16.54 -19.24
C HIS A 3 1.41 15.03 -19.26
N GLY A 4 2.56 14.57 -19.75
CA GLY A 4 2.91 13.15 -19.80
C GLY A 4 3.06 12.55 -18.40
N SER A 5 3.76 13.24 -17.49
CA SER A 5 3.94 12.73 -16.12
C SER A 5 2.65 12.78 -15.32
N GLY A 6 1.76 13.75 -15.58
CA GLY A 6 0.45 13.83 -14.95
C GLY A 6 -0.45 12.67 -15.34
N LEU A 7 -0.45 12.28 -16.62
CA LEU A 7 -1.22 11.13 -17.10
C LEU A 7 -0.68 9.81 -16.51
N LEU A 8 0.64 9.64 -16.46
CA LEU A 8 1.25 8.46 -15.88
C LEU A 8 0.94 8.33 -14.39
N ARG A 9 1.00 9.43 -13.64
CA ARG A 9 0.64 9.42 -12.23
C ARG A 9 -0.83 9.09 -12.03
N THR A 10 -1.71 9.67 -12.84
CA THR A 10 -3.14 9.40 -12.77
C THR A 10 -3.41 7.92 -13.07
N ALA A 11 -2.83 7.37 -14.14
CA ALA A 11 -2.99 5.97 -14.48
C ALA A 11 -2.44 5.08 -13.35
N GLY A 12 -1.25 5.39 -12.82
CA GLY A 12 -0.65 4.65 -11.71
C GLY A 12 -1.50 4.68 -10.45
N ARG A 13 -2.08 5.83 -10.12
CA ARG A 13 -2.95 6.01 -8.96
C ARG A 13 -4.25 5.23 -9.10
N LEU A 14 -4.88 5.28 -10.27
CA LEU A 14 -6.13 4.55 -10.52
C LEU A 14 -5.89 3.04 -10.53
N LEU A 15 -4.78 2.58 -11.12
CA LEU A 15 -4.41 1.16 -11.10
C LEU A 15 -4.14 0.67 -9.69
N LEU A 16 -3.39 1.44 -8.90
CA LEU A 16 -3.11 1.08 -7.51
C LEU A 16 -4.40 1.03 -6.69
N GLY A 17 -5.27 2.02 -6.87
CA GLY A 17 -6.56 2.06 -6.18
C GLY A 17 -7.43 0.87 -6.54
N ALA A 18 -7.54 0.53 -7.82
CA ALA A 18 -8.30 -0.62 -8.27
C ALA A 18 -7.72 -1.94 -7.74
N ALA A 19 -6.40 -2.10 -7.79
CA ALA A 19 -5.71 -3.29 -7.28
C ALA A 19 -5.91 -3.42 -5.77
N LEU A 20 -5.81 -2.33 -5.02
CA LEU A 20 -5.98 -2.32 -3.58
C LEU A 20 -7.43 -2.65 -3.18
N ALA A 21 -8.39 -2.04 -3.86
CA ALA A 21 -9.81 -2.35 -3.64
C ALA A 21 -10.11 -3.81 -3.97
N GLY A 22 -9.57 -4.33 -5.06
CA GLY A 22 -9.72 -5.74 -5.45
C GLY A 22 -9.11 -6.68 -4.42
N ALA A 23 -7.92 -6.35 -3.92
CA ALA A 23 -7.26 -7.12 -2.86
C ALA A 23 -8.09 -7.11 -1.57
N GLY A 24 -8.63 -5.93 -1.20
CA GLY A 24 -9.49 -5.81 -0.02
C GLY A 24 -10.76 -6.64 -0.14
N ILE A 25 -11.37 -6.67 -1.29
CA ILE A 25 -12.52 -7.55 -1.57
C ILE A 25 -12.11 -9.03 -1.41
N GLY A 26 -10.92 -9.40 -1.91
CA GLY A 26 -10.38 -10.74 -1.73
C GLY A 26 -10.20 -11.12 -0.27
N HIS A 27 -9.72 -10.18 0.58
CA HIS A 27 -9.63 -10.38 2.04
C HIS A 27 -10.98 -10.72 2.68
N LEU A 28 -12.06 -10.17 2.13
CA LEU A 28 -13.39 -10.33 2.69
C LEU A 28 -14.16 -11.53 2.12
N THR A 29 -13.64 -12.14 1.04
CA THR A 29 -14.36 -13.16 0.28
C THR A 29 -13.49 -14.40 -0.01
N THR A 30 -13.11 -14.63 -1.27
CA THR A 30 -12.52 -15.87 -1.77
C THR A 30 -11.09 -16.12 -1.28
N LEU A 31 -10.33 -15.08 -0.94
CA LEU A 31 -8.93 -15.19 -0.51
C LEU A 31 -8.75 -15.03 0.99
N ARG A 32 -9.86 -15.01 1.75
CA ARG A 32 -9.83 -14.75 3.19
C ARG A 32 -8.91 -15.72 3.95
N GLU A 33 -8.97 -17.00 3.64
CA GLU A 33 -8.12 -18.00 4.29
C GLU A 33 -6.65 -17.84 3.90
N GLU A 34 -6.36 -17.56 2.63
CA GLU A 34 -4.97 -17.37 2.17
C GLU A 34 -4.31 -16.16 2.81
N PHE A 35 -5.06 -15.07 3.01
CA PHE A 35 -4.52 -13.89 3.68
C PHE A 35 -4.17 -14.16 5.15
N GLN A 36 -4.81 -15.13 5.81
CA GLN A 36 -4.46 -15.51 7.17
C GLN A 36 -3.02 -16.02 7.29
N ALA A 37 -2.47 -16.59 6.22
CA ALA A 37 -1.07 -17.03 6.18
C ALA A 37 -0.07 -15.89 6.35
N GLN A 38 -0.48 -14.65 6.10
CA GLN A 38 0.36 -13.45 6.27
C GLN A 38 0.22 -12.81 7.65
N VAL A 39 -0.64 -13.35 8.53
CA VAL A 39 -0.74 -12.85 9.91
C VAL A 39 0.35 -13.51 10.74
N PRO A 40 1.25 -12.70 11.37
CA PRO A 40 2.33 -13.27 12.18
C PRO A 40 1.78 -14.10 13.33
N PRO A 41 2.34 -15.33 13.59
CA PRO A 41 1.85 -16.18 14.67
C PRO A 41 1.97 -15.55 16.07
N TRP A 42 2.94 -14.63 16.24
CA TRP A 42 3.17 -13.96 17.51
C TRP A 42 2.18 -12.83 17.81
N LEU A 43 1.36 -12.45 16.84
CA LEU A 43 0.39 -11.36 17.02
C LEU A 43 -0.77 -11.82 17.91
N PRO A 44 -1.06 -11.13 19.02
CA PRO A 44 -2.10 -11.56 19.98
C PRO A 44 -3.51 -11.18 19.53
N LEU A 45 -3.82 -11.36 18.24
CA LEU A 45 -5.13 -11.07 17.66
C LEU A 45 -5.59 -12.26 16.85
N ASP A 46 -6.91 -12.43 16.72
CA ASP A 46 -7.50 -13.44 15.86
C ASP A 46 -7.07 -13.18 14.41
N PRO A 47 -6.42 -14.15 13.71
CA PRO A 47 -6.01 -13.97 12.32
C PRO A 47 -7.16 -13.57 11.40
N ASP A 48 -8.34 -14.12 11.57
CA ASP A 48 -9.50 -13.78 10.76
C ASP A 48 -9.92 -12.31 10.97
N PHE A 49 -9.92 -11.84 12.20
CA PHE A 49 -10.19 -10.43 12.51
C PHE A 49 -9.19 -9.50 11.82
N VAL A 50 -7.90 -9.83 11.85
CA VAL A 50 -6.85 -9.04 11.22
C VAL A 50 -7.07 -8.97 9.71
N VAL A 51 -7.38 -10.09 9.08
CA VAL A 51 -7.64 -10.16 7.64
C VAL A 51 -8.86 -9.33 7.25
N VAL A 52 -9.96 -9.45 7.98
CA VAL A 52 -11.19 -8.69 7.69
C VAL A 52 -10.95 -7.19 7.90
N ALA A 53 -10.32 -6.81 9.01
CA ALA A 53 -10.03 -5.40 9.30
C ALA A 53 -9.13 -4.79 8.23
N SER A 54 -8.06 -5.47 7.83
CA SER A 54 -7.16 -4.99 6.77
C SER A 54 -7.86 -4.92 5.41
N GLY A 55 -8.77 -5.86 5.13
CA GLY A 55 -9.58 -5.83 3.90
C GLY A 55 -10.46 -4.59 3.82
N VAL A 56 -11.12 -4.23 4.92
CA VAL A 56 -11.93 -3.01 5.00
C VAL A 56 -11.07 -1.77 4.76
N VAL A 57 -9.89 -1.71 5.40
CA VAL A 57 -8.94 -0.60 5.21
C VAL A 57 -8.48 -0.54 3.75
N GLU A 58 -8.16 -1.66 3.14
CA GLU A 58 -7.71 -1.70 1.74
C GLU A 58 -8.78 -1.21 0.77
N VAL A 59 -10.03 -1.62 0.95
CA VAL A 59 -11.13 -1.13 0.12
C VAL A 59 -11.27 0.38 0.30
N GLY A 60 -11.21 0.87 1.53
CA GLY A 60 -11.27 2.29 1.83
C GLY A 60 -10.12 3.09 1.19
N LEU A 61 -8.90 2.58 1.30
CA LEU A 61 -7.73 3.22 0.68
C LEU A 61 -7.80 3.16 -0.85
N GLY A 62 -8.24 2.04 -1.41
CA GLY A 62 -8.43 1.90 -2.85
C GLY A 62 -9.44 2.92 -3.37
N ALA A 63 -10.57 3.05 -2.71
CA ALA A 63 -11.58 4.04 -3.05
C ALA A 63 -11.05 5.47 -2.91
N ALA A 64 -10.29 5.75 -1.85
CA ALA A 64 -9.69 7.06 -1.64
C ALA A 64 -8.66 7.41 -2.72
N LEU A 65 -7.86 6.44 -3.15
CA LEU A 65 -6.90 6.66 -4.25
C LEU A 65 -7.60 7.06 -5.55
N VAL A 66 -8.75 6.47 -5.82
CA VAL A 66 -9.52 6.75 -7.04
C VAL A 66 -10.28 8.08 -6.92
N LEU A 67 -10.91 8.34 -5.78
CA LEU A 67 -11.92 9.38 -5.62
C LEU A 67 -11.43 10.64 -4.92
N ALA A 68 -10.30 10.62 -4.21
CA ALA A 68 -9.85 11.76 -3.43
C ALA A 68 -9.59 12.98 -4.31
N PRO A 69 -10.06 14.16 -3.89
CA PRO A 69 -9.73 15.40 -4.57
C PRO A 69 -8.23 15.68 -4.49
N ARG A 70 -7.73 16.47 -5.43
CA ARG A 70 -6.29 16.73 -5.59
C ARG A 70 -5.60 17.15 -4.27
N ARG A 71 -6.27 17.97 -3.48
CA ARG A 71 -5.71 18.48 -2.20
C ARG A 71 -5.47 17.38 -1.17
N LEU A 72 -6.23 16.29 -1.21
CA LEU A 72 -6.14 15.19 -0.25
C LEU A 72 -5.25 14.04 -0.74
N ARG A 73 -4.89 14.02 -2.02
CA ARG A 73 -4.10 12.92 -2.61
C ARG A 73 -2.77 12.69 -1.89
N PRO A 74 -1.99 13.73 -1.52
CA PRO A 74 -0.75 13.48 -0.77
C PRO A 74 -0.99 12.78 0.56
N ALA A 75 -2.02 13.17 1.31
CA ALA A 75 -2.38 12.51 2.57
C ALA A 75 -2.79 11.07 2.35
N VAL A 76 -3.59 10.79 1.30
CA VAL A 76 -3.97 9.44 0.92
C VAL A 76 -2.74 8.61 0.56
N GLY A 77 -1.79 9.19 -0.18
CA GLY A 77 -0.54 8.53 -0.55
C GLY A 77 0.29 8.13 0.66
N TRP A 78 0.47 9.03 1.61
CA TRP A 78 1.19 8.73 2.86
C TRP A 78 0.48 7.67 3.68
N THR A 79 -0.84 7.75 3.79
CA THR A 79 -1.64 6.75 4.52
C THR A 79 -1.53 5.37 3.87
N THR A 80 -1.61 5.30 2.55
CA THR A 80 -1.46 4.06 1.79
C THR A 80 -0.05 3.49 1.95
N ALA A 81 0.97 4.33 1.85
CA ALA A 81 2.36 3.91 2.06
C ALA A 81 2.58 3.38 3.49
N ALA A 82 2.03 4.07 4.49
CA ALA A 82 2.09 3.62 5.89
C ALA A 82 1.40 2.25 6.06
N PHE A 83 0.27 2.04 5.40
CA PHE A 83 -0.41 0.75 5.42
C PHE A 83 0.47 -0.36 4.83
N PHE A 84 1.11 -0.12 3.67
CA PHE A 84 2.01 -1.09 3.06
C PHE A 84 3.19 -1.43 3.98
N VAL A 85 3.73 -0.45 4.68
CA VAL A 85 4.79 -0.69 5.68
C VAL A 85 4.24 -1.48 6.86
N ALA A 86 3.03 -1.17 7.32
CA ALA A 86 2.42 -1.84 8.47
C ALA A 86 2.13 -3.31 8.20
N ILE A 87 1.82 -3.70 6.97
CA ILE A 87 1.57 -5.11 6.62
C ILE A 87 2.84 -5.87 6.22
N PHE A 88 3.98 -5.19 6.09
CA PHE A 88 5.25 -5.82 5.73
C PHE A 88 5.67 -6.93 6.70
N PRO A 89 5.49 -6.82 8.03
CA PRO A 89 5.77 -7.92 8.94
C PRO A 89 5.04 -9.22 8.59
N GLY A 90 3.84 -9.14 8.03
CA GLY A 90 3.10 -10.32 7.55
C GLY A 90 3.82 -11.02 6.40
N ASN A 91 4.37 -10.27 5.45
CA ASN A 91 5.16 -10.83 4.36
C ASN A 91 6.46 -11.46 4.88
N ILE A 92 7.12 -10.82 5.85
CA ILE A 92 8.32 -11.37 6.50
C ILE A 92 7.97 -12.66 7.22
N SER A 93 6.86 -12.70 7.94
CA SER A 93 6.37 -13.89 8.63
C SER A 93 6.13 -15.04 7.66
N GLN A 94 5.49 -14.79 6.53
CA GLN A 94 5.26 -15.82 5.51
C GLN A 94 6.58 -16.40 5.00
N TYR A 95 7.58 -15.57 4.76
CA TYR A 95 8.90 -16.03 4.32
C TYR A 95 9.61 -16.85 5.40
N VAL A 96 9.64 -16.35 6.63
CA VAL A 96 10.34 -16.99 7.76
C VAL A 96 9.72 -18.32 8.13
N THR A 97 8.37 -18.42 8.13
CA THR A 97 7.66 -19.66 8.46
C THR A 97 7.53 -20.61 7.28
N GLY A 98 7.88 -20.16 6.05
CA GLY A 98 7.74 -20.97 4.84
C GLY A 98 6.30 -21.31 4.50
N THR A 99 5.35 -20.45 4.86
CA THR A 99 3.92 -20.72 4.67
C THR A 99 3.52 -20.57 3.20
N ASP A 100 2.84 -21.56 2.67
CA ASP A 100 2.35 -21.57 1.29
C ASP A 100 1.01 -20.82 1.21
N ALA A 101 0.95 -19.81 0.35
CA ALA A 101 -0.26 -19.07 0.03
C ALA A 101 -0.07 -18.32 -1.29
N PHE A 102 -1.13 -18.02 -2.00
CA PHE A 102 -1.11 -17.26 -3.25
C PHE A 102 -0.18 -17.84 -4.31
N GLY A 103 0.02 -19.18 -4.32
CA GLY A 103 0.98 -19.80 -5.22
C GLY A 103 2.44 -19.60 -4.83
N LEU A 104 2.73 -18.99 -3.69
CA LEU A 104 4.08 -18.77 -3.19
C LEU A 104 4.57 -20.02 -2.44
N THR A 105 4.94 -21.05 -3.21
CA THR A 105 5.28 -22.38 -2.69
C THR A 105 6.77 -22.61 -2.54
N SER A 106 7.61 -21.64 -2.89
CA SER A 106 9.07 -21.72 -2.75
C SER A 106 9.60 -20.52 -1.98
N ASP A 107 10.77 -20.69 -1.35
CA ASP A 107 11.43 -19.60 -0.65
C ASP A 107 11.80 -18.44 -1.58
N ASN A 108 12.20 -18.78 -2.82
CA ASN A 108 12.50 -17.74 -3.81
C ASN A 108 11.27 -16.90 -4.15
N ALA A 109 10.11 -17.52 -4.33
CA ALA A 109 8.87 -16.81 -4.62
C ALA A 109 8.47 -15.89 -3.45
N ARG A 110 8.57 -16.39 -2.22
CA ARG A 110 8.28 -15.61 -1.01
C ARG A 110 9.27 -14.47 -0.83
N LEU A 111 10.54 -14.67 -1.15
CA LEU A 111 11.57 -13.63 -1.09
C LEU A 111 11.30 -12.52 -2.12
N VAL A 112 10.96 -12.88 -3.35
CA VAL A 112 10.57 -11.92 -4.39
C VAL A 112 9.38 -11.07 -3.91
N ARG A 113 8.40 -11.70 -3.25
CA ARG A 113 7.25 -10.98 -2.70
C ARG A 113 7.67 -9.94 -1.65
N LEU A 114 8.67 -10.24 -0.82
CA LEU A 114 9.21 -9.28 0.16
C LEU A 114 9.77 -8.04 -0.53
N PHE A 115 10.54 -8.21 -1.59
CA PHE A 115 11.11 -7.08 -2.33
C PHE A 115 10.06 -6.28 -3.09
N PHE A 116 8.93 -6.88 -3.41
CA PHE A 116 7.83 -6.20 -4.08
C PHE A 116 7.17 -5.15 -3.19
N GLN A 117 7.17 -5.35 -1.87
CA GLN A 117 6.49 -4.46 -0.94
C GLN A 117 7.05 -3.03 -0.93
N PRO A 118 8.38 -2.81 -0.89
CA PRO A 118 8.93 -1.46 -1.02
C PRO A 118 8.53 -0.76 -2.33
N LEU A 119 8.38 -1.52 -3.41
CA LEU A 119 7.94 -0.96 -4.69
C LEU A 119 6.50 -0.44 -4.61
N LEU A 120 5.64 -1.09 -3.85
CA LEU A 120 4.28 -0.62 -3.61
C LEU A 120 4.28 0.70 -2.83
N VAL A 121 5.17 0.83 -1.86
CA VAL A 121 5.33 2.09 -1.10
C VAL A 121 5.73 3.23 -2.02
N VAL A 122 6.73 3.01 -2.86
CA VAL A 122 7.19 4.00 -3.85
C VAL A 122 6.06 4.35 -4.82
N TRP A 123 5.33 3.35 -5.29
CA TRP A 123 4.20 3.55 -6.20
C TRP A 123 3.12 4.45 -5.57
N ALA A 124 2.75 4.19 -4.31
CA ALA A 124 1.76 4.99 -3.60
C ALA A 124 2.21 6.46 -3.46
N LEU A 125 3.45 6.69 -3.07
CA LEU A 125 3.99 8.04 -2.88
C LEU A 125 4.14 8.80 -4.19
N TRP A 126 4.57 8.12 -5.25
CA TRP A 126 4.75 8.74 -6.56
C TRP A 126 3.42 9.08 -7.22
N SER A 127 2.48 8.13 -7.28
CA SER A 127 1.23 8.27 -8.05
C SER A 127 0.27 9.28 -7.44
N THR A 128 0.37 9.54 -6.14
CA THR A 128 -0.46 10.52 -5.44
C THR A 128 0.18 11.90 -5.36
N GLY A 129 1.45 12.02 -5.74
CA GLY A 129 2.22 13.24 -5.56
C GLY A 129 2.65 13.50 -4.13
N ALA A 130 2.50 12.53 -3.23
CA ALA A 130 2.84 12.67 -1.82
C ALA A 130 4.32 12.99 -1.60
N TRP A 131 5.20 12.28 -2.31
CA TRP A 131 6.64 12.52 -2.24
C TRP A 131 7.01 13.92 -2.72
N ARG A 132 6.42 14.34 -3.84
CA ARG A 132 6.67 15.66 -4.41
C ARG A 132 6.17 16.78 -3.47
N ALA A 133 4.98 16.60 -2.88
CA ALA A 133 4.44 17.54 -1.93
C ALA A 133 5.33 17.67 -0.68
N TRP A 134 5.86 16.56 -0.19
CA TRP A 134 6.78 16.55 0.95
C TRP A 134 8.08 17.26 0.62
N ARG A 135 8.68 17.00 -0.54
CA ARG A 135 9.90 17.69 -0.99
C ARG A 135 9.72 19.21 -1.09
N ASN A 136 8.52 19.65 -1.48
CA ASN A 136 8.21 21.07 -1.65
C ASN A 136 7.82 21.75 -0.35
N ARG A 137 7.78 21.04 0.78
CA ARG A 137 7.48 21.58 2.10
C ARG A 137 8.65 22.30 2.78
N THR A 138 9.82 22.33 2.15
CA THR A 138 10.96 23.09 2.72
C THR A 138 10.51 24.51 2.95
N PRO A 139 10.65 25.07 4.18
CA PRO A 139 10.22 26.43 4.44
C PRO A 139 10.93 27.38 3.49
N ARG A 140 10.16 28.20 2.78
CA ARG A 140 10.76 29.30 2.05
C ARG A 140 11.43 30.20 3.07
N ALA A 141 12.73 30.47 2.86
CA ALA A 141 13.40 31.50 3.63
C ALA A 141 12.53 32.75 3.56
N LEU A 142 12.16 33.30 4.73
CA LEU A 142 11.45 34.53 4.77
C LEU A 142 12.31 35.56 4.04
N PRO A 143 11.72 36.39 3.15
CA PRO A 143 12.50 37.45 2.52
C PRO A 143 13.10 38.30 3.61
N GLU A 144 14.41 38.55 3.51
CA GLU A 144 15.08 39.47 4.43
C GLU A 144 14.34 40.79 4.39
N GLN A 145 13.82 41.16 5.52
CA GLN A 145 13.20 42.48 5.62
C GLN A 145 14.27 43.55 5.51
N PRO A 146 14.07 44.59 4.68
CA PRO A 146 15.06 45.67 4.55
C PRO A 146 15.25 46.42 5.86
#